data_6a2805a0c7d2a58ccb28cbd2c5eb4631
#
_entry.id   6a2805a0c7d2a58ccb28cbd2c5eb4631
#
_cell.length_a   1.000
_cell.length_b   1.000
_cell.length_c   1.000
_cell.angle_alpha   90.00
_cell.angle_beta   90.00
_cell.angle_gamma   90.00
#
_symmetry.space_group_name_H-M   'P 1'
#
loop_
_entity.id
_entity.type
_entity.pdbx_description
1 polymer ?
#
loop_
_entity_poly.entity_id
_entity_poly.type
_entity_poly.pdbx_seq_one_letter_code
_entity_poly.pdbx_strand_id
1 'polypeptide(L)'
;GIPNVGVDVSLLKTIKQHDGQDVVMAVSPAGLVELTQDSDRWDSVFGKIESSQDVVIRPDLEKLDLSVKGFVNLDDLRASDSGRTVGPKAAKLGELRTHFPEAVSPGVAIPFGVFREVVLDQPYKGSDKTVFDWMVENYRAIEQLPAGSQARKDRAEAFRAELYDIIAAARLDAQFKQSLRTAMQQAFGPLDGVGVFIRSDTNVEDLAGFTGAGLNLTLPNVVGFENVVNGIADVWASPFTARAFAWRQSHMEFPEHVYPAVLLLKSVSNDKSGVMVTQDIDAGDREVLSVAVNEGVGGAVDGQSGESLRIDTRDGYVRVLAMATAPWRRNPSPAGGIEKLPVSGDESVLKPDEIRQLIAFSKALPKRFPPIIDGQGNPAPADIEFGFLDGRLHLFQLRPFLESRKAQGSHYLSIMDEALQGALDTPVNMQEVPD
;
A
#
# COMPACT_ATOMS: atom_id res chain seq x y z
N GLY A 1 2.95 -7.02 -6.43
CA GLY A 1 2.41 -6.13 -7.44
C GLY A 1 2.69 -6.71 -8.81
N ILE A 2 1.74 -6.60 -9.74
CA ILE A 2 2.02 -6.90 -11.15
C ILE A 2 2.97 -5.80 -11.61
N PRO A 3 4.17 -6.10 -12.13
CA PRO A 3 5.00 -5.07 -12.72
C PRO A 3 4.19 -4.33 -13.78
N ASN A 4 4.36 -3.02 -13.91
CA ASN A 4 3.80 -2.26 -15.01
C ASN A 4 4.40 -2.81 -16.31
N VAL A 5 3.69 -3.73 -16.93
CA VAL A 5 4.06 -4.23 -18.24
C VAL A 5 3.70 -3.13 -19.22
N GLY A 6 4.70 -2.54 -19.84
CA GLY A 6 4.49 -1.69 -21.01
C GLY A 6 3.84 -2.54 -22.08
N VAL A 7 2.54 -2.36 -22.27
CA VAL A 7 1.78 -3.14 -23.25
C VAL A 7 1.97 -2.48 -24.61
N ASP A 8 2.76 -3.08 -25.47
CA ASP A 8 2.80 -2.66 -26.88
C ASP A 8 1.47 -3.01 -27.59
N VAL A 9 1.27 -2.45 -28.76
CA VAL A 9 0.04 -2.65 -29.56
C VAL A 9 -0.18 -4.12 -29.89
N SER A 10 0.90 -4.90 -30.07
CA SER A 10 0.82 -6.32 -30.39
C SER A 10 0.29 -7.14 -29.20
N LEU A 11 0.76 -6.84 -28.01
CA LEU A 11 0.31 -7.47 -26.76
C LEU A 11 -1.15 -7.11 -26.45
N LEU A 12 -1.56 -5.85 -26.68
CA LEU A 12 -2.96 -5.44 -26.56
C LEU A 12 -3.89 -6.22 -27.49
N LYS A 13 -3.44 -6.50 -28.71
CA LYS A 13 -4.19 -7.29 -29.70
C LYS A 13 -4.34 -8.74 -29.21
N THR A 14 -3.27 -9.32 -28.67
CA THR A 14 -3.27 -10.67 -28.10
C THR A 14 -4.18 -10.74 -26.86
N ILE A 15 -4.11 -9.78 -25.95
CA ILE A 15 -5.00 -9.73 -24.79
C ILE A 15 -6.46 -9.66 -25.21
N LYS A 16 -6.80 -8.80 -26.18
CA LYS A 16 -8.17 -8.69 -26.71
C LYS A 16 -8.69 -9.99 -27.35
N GLN A 17 -7.81 -10.80 -27.96
CA GLN A 17 -8.18 -12.09 -28.52
C GLN A 17 -8.58 -13.12 -27.44
N HIS A 18 -8.11 -12.94 -26.21
CA HIS A 18 -8.38 -13.81 -25.07
C HIS A 18 -9.40 -13.21 -24.09
N ASP A 19 -10.10 -12.15 -24.48
CA ASP A 19 -11.13 -11.55 -23.63
C ASP A 19 -12.23 -12.55 -23.26
N GLY A 20 -12.49 -12.69 -21.95
CA GLY A 20 -13.43 -13.67 -21.41
C GLY A 20 -12.91 -15.10 -21.31
N GLN A 21 -11.62 -15.34 -21.52
CA GLN A 21 -10.97 -16.65 -21.43
C GLN A 21 -9.96 -16.69 -20.28
N ASP A 22 -9.80 -17.86 -19.66
CA ASP A 22 -8.73 -18.10 -18.72
C ASP A 22 -7.41 -18.25 -19.45
N VAL A 23 -6.41 -17.47 -19.06
CA VAL A 23 -5.06 -17.53 -19.64
C VAL A 23 -4.01 -17.60 -18.53
N VAL A 24 -2.90 -18.27 -18.83
CA VAL A 24 -1.68 -18.22 -18.02
C VAL A 24 -0.77 -17.16 -18.60
N MET A 25 -0.29 -16.26 -17.75
CA MET A 25 0.66 -15.21 -18.12
C MET A 25 1.98 -15.44 -17.39
N ALA A 26 3.07 -15.57 -18.16
CA ALA A 26 4.43 -15.58 -17.64
C ALA A 26 5.11 -14.24 -17.94
N VAL A 27 5.85 -13.72 -16.95
CA VAL A 27 6.64 -12.50 -17.08
C VAL A 27 8.06 -12.81 -16.65
N SER A 28 9.03 -12.63 -17.56
CA SER A 28 10.44 -12.84 -17.27
C SER A 28 11.04 -11.71 -16.41
N PRO A 29 12.21 -11.89 -15.79
CA PRO A 29 12.94 -10.83 -15.10
C PRO A 29 13.25 -9.61 -15.98
N ALA A 30 13.51 -9.81 -17.28
CA ALA A 30 13.74 -8.73 -18.25
C ALA A 30 12.43 -8.08 -18.76
N GLY A 31 11.24 -8.56 -18.32
CA GLY A 31 9.96 -7.99 -18.68
C GLY A 31 9.29 -8.56 -19.92
N LEU A 32 9.79 -9.67 -20.47
CA LEU A 32 9.09 -10.38 -21.55
C LEU A 32 7.80 -10.99 -21.03
N VAL A 33 6.74 -10.91 -21.82
CA VAL A 33 5.41 -11.45 -21.48
C VAL A 33 5.01 -12.52 -22.48
N GLU A 34 4.64 -13.69 -21.98
CA GLU A 34 4.02 -14.75 -22.76
C GLU A 34 2.62 -15.04 -22.22
N LEU A 35 1.63 -15.15 -23.11
CA LEU A 35 0.25 -15.52 -22.80
C LEU A 35 -0.09 -16.84 -23.48
N THR A 36 -0.67 -17.77 -22.75
CA THR A 36 -1.12 -19.07 -23.29
C THR A 36 -2.38 -19.57 -22.61
N GLN A 37 -3.17 -20.37 -23.32
CA GLN A 37 -4.30 -21.13 -22.77
C GLN A 37 -3.88 -22.54 -22.32
N ASP A 38 -2.70 -23.01 -22.71
CA ASP A 38 -2.17 -24.31 -22.36
C ASP A 38 -1.57 -24.31 -20.95
N SER A 39 -2.44 -24.55 -19.96
CA SER A 39 -2.02 -24.64 -18.55
C SER A 39 -1.13 -25.87 -18.29
N ASP A 40 -1.35 -26.98 -19.01
CA ASP A 40 -0.59 -28.24 -18.82
C ASP A 40 0.88 -28.05 -19.20
N ARG A 41 1.15 -27.24 -20.23
CA ARG A 41 2.51 -26.85 -20.61
C ARG A 41 3.21 -26.12 -19.47
N TRP A 42 2.54 -25.20 -18.84
CA TRP A 42 3.09 -24.42 -17.73
C TRP A 42 3.30 -25.27 -16.48
N ASP A 43 2.37 -26.17 -16.18
CA ASP A 43 2.52 -27.13 -15.08
C ASP A 43 3.71 -28.05 -15.27
N SER A 44 4.05 -28.39 -16.52
CA SER A 44 5.23 -29.20 -16.84
C SER A 44 6.54 -28.41 -16.75
N VAL A 45 6.51 -27.10 -17.06
CA VAL A 45 7.69 -26.22 -17.13
C VAL A 45 8.04 -25.66 -15.77
N PHE A 46 7.04 -25.23 -15.00
CA PHE A 46 7.27 -24.67 -13.65
C PHE A 46 7.35 -25.78 -12.58
N GLY A 47 7.12 -27.05 -12.99
CA GLY A 47 6.79 -28.11 -12.05
C GLY A 47 5.46 -27.79 -11.35
N LYS A 48 4.95 -28.70 -10.57
CA LYS A 48 4.08 -28.27 -9.48
C LYS A 48 4.95 -27.30 -8.69
N ILE A 49 4.65 -26.00 -8.80
CA ILE A 49 5.20 -25.02 -7.86
C ILE A 49 4.87 -25.65 -6.53
N GLU A 50 5.86 -26.30 -5.89
CA GLU A 50 5.71 -26.67 -4.49
C GLU A 50 5.26 -25.39 -3.90
N SER A 51 4.03 -25.36 -3.45
CA SER A 51 3.37 -24.16 -2.96
C SER A 51 4.39 -23.57 -2.04
N SER A 52 5.03 -22.49 -2.48
CA SER A 52 6.12 -21.85 -1.73
C SER A 52 5.55 -21.80 -0.33
N GLN A 53 6.18 -22.47 0.64
CA GLN A 53 5.64 -22.69 1.98
C GLN A 53 4.80 -21.48 2.28
N ASP A 54 3.47 -21.67 2.34
CA ASP A 54 2.53 -20.55 2.38
C ASP A 54 3.01 -19.70 3.52
N VAL A 55 3.42 -18.46 3.24
CA VAL A 55 3.97 -17.59 4.26
C VAL A 55 2.86 -17.41 5.27
N VAL A 56 2.95 -18.17 6.37
CA VAL A 56 1.99 -18.08 7.46
C VAL A 56 2.36 -16.85 8.28
N ILE A 57 1.49 -15.86 8.23
CA ILE A 57 1.64 -14.61 8.97
C ILE A 57 1.14 -14.82 10.38
N ARG A 58 1.93 -14.38 11.33
CA ARG A 58 1.58 -14.36 12.75
C ARG A 58 1.63 -12.94 13.27
N PRO A 59 0.52 -12.43 13.86
CA PRO A 59 0.58 -11.18 14.59
C PRO A 59 1.49 -11.34 15.83
N ASP A 60 2.31 -10.35 16.10
CA ASP A 60 3.13 -10.30 17.31
C ASP A 60 2.26 -9.86 18.50
N LEU A 61 1.70 -10.86 19.20
CA LEU A 61 0.81 -10.60 20.33
C LEU A 61 1.56 -10.13 21.59
N GLU A 62 2.86 -10.44 21.73
CA GLU A 62 3.67 -10.01 22.87
C GLU A 62 3.98 -8.53 22.79
N LYS A 63 4.12 -8.00 21.57
CA LYS A 63 4.34 -6.58 21.31
C LYS A 63 3.08 -5.74 21.44
N LEU A 64 1.92 -6.34 21.20
CA LEU A 64 0.63 -5.65 21.08
C LEU A 64 0.20 -5.02 22.42
N ASP A 65 -0.04 -3.72 22.41
CA ASP A 65 -0.51 -2.93 23.54
C ASP A 65 -1.87 -2.28 23.23
N LEU A 66 -2.94 -2.88 23.73
CA LEU A 66 -4.32 -2.40 23.57
C LEU A 66 -4.76 -1.45 24.70
N SER A 67 -3.87 -1.06 25.62
CA SER A 67 -4.19 -0.18 26.72
C SER A 67 -4.31 1.30 26.31
N VAL A 68 -3.72 1.68 25.17
CA VAL A 68 -3.77 3.05 24.64
C VAL A 68 -5.12 3.28 23.96
N LYS A 69 -5.99 4.04 24.62
CA LYS A 69 -7.39 4.31 24.22
C LYS A 69 -7.66 5.78 23.85
N GLY A 70 -6.64 6.63 23.86
CA GLY A 70 -6.70 8.01 23.42
C GLY A 70 -6.17 8.20 22.00
N PHE A 71 -6.56 9.31 21.36
CA PHE A 71 -5.97 9.72 20.08
C PHE A 71 -4.54 10.20 20.31
N VAL A 72 -3.64 9.85 19.36
CA VAL A 72 -2.22 10.18 19.48
C VAL A 72 -1.81 11.11 18.34
N ASN A 73 -1.15 12.22 18.67
CA ASN A 73 -0.59 13.10 17.67
C ASN A 73 0.56 12.37 16.93
N LEU A 74 0.67 12.59 15.64
CA LEU A 74 1.75 12.00 14.83
C LEU A 74 3.15 12.42 15.34
N ASP A 75 3.28 13.60 15.92
CA ASP A 75 4.52 14.10 16.51
C ASP A 75 5.01 13.25 17.71
N ASP A 76 4.10 12.54 18.39
CA ASP A 76 4.38 11.71 19.57
C ASP A 76 4.68 10.25 19.21
N LEU A 77 4.48 9.85 17.96
CA LEU A 77 4.70 8.48 17.48
C LEU A 77 6.14 8.26 17.00
N ARG A 78 6.63 7.04 17.24
CA ARG A 78 7.95 6.58 16.82
C ARG A 78 7.85 5.24 16.07
N ALA A 79 8.88 4.90 15.32
CA ALA A 79 8.93 3.63 14.58
C ALA A 79 8.73 2.40 15.49
N SER A 80 9.10 2.48 16.77
CA SER A 80 8.89 1.43 17.78
C SER A 80 7.42 1.18 18.12
N ASP A 81 6.51 2.11 17.82
CA ASP A 81 5.07 1.97 18.07
C ASP A 81 4.38 1.12 17.00
N SER A 82 5.07 0.84 15.88
CA SER A 82 4.57 -0.01 14.80
C SER A 82 4.25 -1.43 15.29
N GLY A 83 3.01 -1.88 15.09
CA GLY A 83 2.51 -3.16 15.57
C GLY A 83 2.34 -3.25 17.09
N ARG A 84 2.64 -2.18 17.83
CA ARG A 84 2.45 -2.09 19.28
C ARG A 84 1.13 -1.38 19.62
N THR A 85 1.03 -0.11 19.33
CA THR A 85 -0.14 0.72 19.63
C THR A 85 -0.86 1.20 18.37
N VAL A 86 -0.11 1.36 17.27
CA VAL A 86 -0.57 1.75 15.93
C VAL A 86 0.12 0.88 14.89
N GLY A 87 -0.32 0.95 13.64
CA GLY A 87 0.32 0.24 12.53
C GLY A 87 1.58 0.94 12.00
N PRO A 88 2.20 0.35 10.97
CA PRO A 88 3.48 0.82 10.43
C PRO A 88 3.40 2.18 9.73
N LYS A 89 2.23 2.56 9.18
CA LYS A 89 2.09 3.84 8.47
C LYS A 89 2.18 5.02 9.45
N ALA A 90 1.39 5.00 10.53
CA ALA A 90 1.40 6.06 11.53
C ALA A 90 2.75 6.11 12.27
N ALA A 91 3.26 4.96 12.71
CA ALA A 91 4.51 4.88 13.45
C ALA A 91 5.72 5.42 12.64
N LYS A 92 5.86 4.96 11.38
CA LYS A 92 6.98 5.38 10.54
C LYS A 92 6.85 6.84 10.07
N LEU A 93 5.62 7.33 9.82
CA LEU A 93 5.42 8.75 9.51
C LEU A 93 5.68 9.64 10.73
N GLY A 94 5.34 9.21 11.95
CA GLY A 94 5.71 9.93 13.17
C GLY A 94 7.22 10.04 13.35
N GLU A 95 7.95 8.95 13.12
CA GLU A 95 9.42 8.96 13.11
C GLU A 95 9.97 9.89 12.03
N LEU A 96 9.45 9.81 10.79
CA LEU A 96 9.85 10.70 9.70
C LEU A 96 9.59 12.17 10.05
N ARG A 97 8.46 12.48 10.66
CA ARG A 97 8.09 13.83 11.05
C ARG A 97 9.04 14.40 12.11
N THR A 98 9.51 13.57 13.03
CA THR A 98 10.53 13.97 14.01
C THR A 98 11.83 14.41 13.34
N HIS A 99 12.22 13.75 12.25
CA HIS A 99 13.50 13.99 11.57
C HIS A 99 13.40 14.93 10.37
N PHE A 100 12.19 15.04 9.76
CA PHE A 100 11.88 15.83 8.57
C PHE A 100 10.55 16.57 8.76
N PRO A 101 10.41 17.45 9.78
CA PRO A 101 9.12 18.03 10.15
C PRO A 101 8.48 18.87 9.05
N GLU A 102 9.26 19.48 8.18
CA GLU A 102 8.76 20.27 7.05
C GLU A 102 8.22 19.41 5.89
N ALA A 103 8.62 18.12 5.84
CA ALA A 103 8.23 17.23 4.75
C ALA A 103 7.05 16.33 5.09
N VAL A 104 6.64 16.20 6.35
CA VAL A 104 5.53 15.33 6.75
C VAL A 104 4.38 16.16 7.29
N SER A 105 3.18 15.98 6.71
CA SER A 105 1.97 16.65 7.16
C SER A 105 1.61 16.28 8.60
N PRO A 106 0.91 17.18 9.35
CA PRO A 106 0.33 16.84 10.65
C PRO A 106 -0.65 15.67 10.52
N GLY A 107 -0.72 14.84 11.56
CA GLY A 107 -1.61 13.69 11.62
C GLY A 107 -2.07 13.37 13.01
N VAL A 108 -3.16 12.59 13.09
CA VAL A 108 -3.70 12.01 14.31
C VAL A 108 -3.90 10.51 14.07
N ALA A 109 -3.35 9.70 14.95
CA ALA A 109 -3.58 8.26 14.93
C ALA A 109 -4.68 7.86 15.90
N ILE A 110 -5.50 6.91 15.50
CA ILE A 110 -6.50 6.22 16.31
C ILE A 110 -5.93 4.82 16.59
N PRO A 111 -5.40 4.56 17.82
CA PRO A 111 -4.73 3.33 18.18
C PRO A 111 -5.60 2.08 18.12
N PHE A 112 -4.97 0.90 18.11
CA PHE A 112 -5.65 -0.41 18.16
C PHE A 112 -6.58 -0.53 19.37
N GLY A 113 -6.16 -0.01 20.55
CA GLY A 113 -6.96 -0.06 21.78
C GLY A 113 -8.28 0.68 21.68
N VAL A 114 -8.36 1.73 20.85
CA VAL A 114 -9.60 2.46 20.58
C VAL A 114 -10.59 1.59 19.81
N PHE A 115 -10.13 0.93 18.74
CA PHE A 115 -10.96 -0.03 17.98
C PHE A 115 -11.43 -1.17 18.88
N ARG A 116 -10.54 -1.73 19.71
CA ARG A 116 -10.89 -2.77 20.68
C ARG A 116 -12.02 -2.32 21.61
N GLU A 117 -11.91 -1.16 22.22
CA GLU A 117 -12.88 -0.62 23.16
C GLU A 117 -14.21 -0.27 22.49
N VAL A 118 -14.16 0.45 21.37
CA VAL A 118 -15.36 1.00 20.71
C VAL A 118 -16.15 -0.06 19.95
N VAL A 119 -15.49 -1.12 19.48
CA VAL A 119 -16.12 -2.14 18.64
C VAL A 119 -16.11 -3.51 19.31
N LEU A 120 -14.93 -4.04 19.65
CA LEU A 120 -14.81 -5.45 20.03
C LEU A 120 -15.23 -5.73 21.48
N ASP A 121 -15.08 -4.78 22.39
CA ASP A 121 -15.51 -4.92 23.78
C ASP A 121 -17.00 -4.57 23.97
N GLN A 122 -17.72 -4.19 22.90
CA GLN A 122 -19.15 -3.93 22.98
C GLN A 122 -19.97 -5.21 23.06
N PRO A 123 -21.16 -5.18 23.72
CA PRO A 123 -22.06 -6.34 23.78
C PRO A 123 -22.51 -6.76 22.38
N TYR A 124 -22.31 -8.04 22.03
CA TYR A 124 -22.81 -8.60 20.79
C TYR A 124 -24.34 -8.71 20.84
N LYS A 125 -25.04 -7.93 19.99
CA LYS A 125 -26.52 -7.91 19.91
C LYS A 125 -27.24 -7.80 21.27
N GLY A 126 -26.64 -7.09 22.22
CA GLY A 126 -27.21 -6.91 23.56
C GLY A 126 -27.10 -8.13 24.50
N SER A 127 -26.29 -9.13 24.13
CA SER A 127 -25.99 -10.29 24.99
C SER A 127 -24.88 -9.97 26.00
N ASP A 128 -24.64 -10.91 26.93
CA ASP A 128 -23.53 -10.82 27.89
C ASP A 128 -22.16 -11.06 27.24
N LYS A 129 -22.12 -11.53 25.98
CA LYS A 129 -20.88 -11.74 25.23
C LYS A 129 -20.45 -10.46 24.56
N THR A 130 -19.13 -10.25 24.49
CA THR A 130 -18.57 -9.18 23.67
C THR A 130 -18.55 -9.56 22.18
N VAL A 131 -18.43 -8.57 21.30
CA VAL A 131 -18.19 -8.82 19.88
C VAL A 131 -16.91 -9.64 19.68
N PHE A 132 -15.88 -9.42 20.49
CA PHE A 132 -14.64 -10.20 20.46
C PHE A 132 -14.87 -11.67 20.77
N ASP A 133 -15.59 -11.99 21.86
CA ASP A 133 -15.87 -13.36 22.24
C ASP A 133 -16.67 -14.08 21.16
N TRP A 134 -17.69 -13.42 20.61
CA TRP A 134 -18.47 -13.92 19.47
C TRP A 134 -17.58 -14.16 18.23
N MET A 135 -16.64 -13.24 17.94
CA MET A 135 -15.71 -13.37 16.84
C MET A 135 -14.79 -14.59 17.00
N VAL A 136 -14.19 -14.77 18.17
CA VAL A 136 -13.32 -15.93 18.49
C VAL A 136 -14.08 -17.25 18.37
N GLU A 137 -15.32 -17.32 18.87
CA GLU A 137 -16.16 -18.53 18.74
C GLU A 137 -16.44 -18.88 17.27
N ASN A 138 -16.69 -17.88 16.42
CA ASN A 138 -16.93 -18.12 15.00
C ASN A 138 -15.67 -18.57 14.26
N TYR A 139 -14.50 -17.97 14.52
CA TYR A 139 -13.25 -18.45 13.94
C TYR A 139 -12.99 -19.92 14.31
N ARG A 140 -13.14 -20.29 15.57
CA ARG A 140 -13.01 -21.69 16.03
C ARG A 140 -14.00 -22.63 15.36
N ALA A 141 -15.25 -22.19 15.21
CA ALA A 141 -16.27 -23.00 14.54
C ALA A 141 -15.99 -23.20 13.04
N ILE A 142 -15.39 -22.22 12.38
CA ILE A 142 -14.96 -22.34 10.98
C ILE A 142 -13.77 -23.30 10.85
N GLU A 143 -12.80 -23.26 11.77
CA GLU A 143 -11.65 -24.14 11.78
C GLU A 143 -12.01 -25.62 11.96
N GLN A 144 -13.08 -25.92 12.69
CA GLN A 144 -13.57 -27.29 12.88
C GLN A 144 -14.19 -27.90 11.62
N LEU A 145 -14.52 -27.10 10.61
CA LEU A 145 -15.06 -27.59 9.35
C LEU A 145 -13.93 -28.03 8.40
N PRO A 146 -14.16 -29.10 7.59
CA PRO A 146 -13.13 -29.59 6.67
C PRO A 146 -12.62 -28.49 5.73
N ALA A 147 -11.30 -28.40 5.58
CA ALA A 147 -10.67 -27.45 4.69
C ALA A 147 -11.21 -27.59 3.26
N GLY A 148 -11.49 -26.47 2.58
CA GLY A 148 -12.02 -26.44 1.22
C GLY A 148 -13.50 -26.82 1.08
N SER A 149 -14.18 -27.31 2.13
CA SER A 149 -15.60 -27.66 2.04
C SER A 149 -16.50 -26.46 1.80
N GLN A 150 -17.62 -26.68 1.11
CA GLN A 150 -18.63 -25.63 0.88
C GLN A 150 -19.20 -25.12 2.22
N ALA A 151 -19.45 -26.01 3.18
CA ALA A 151 -19.92 -25.63 4.51
C ALA A 151 -18.97 -24.67 5.24
N ARG A 152 -17.64 -24.87 5.09
CA ARG A 152 -16.64 -23.94 5.64
C ARG A 152 -16.69 -22.57 4.95
N LYS A 153 -16.80 -22.56 3.62
CA LYS A 153 -16.91 -21.33 2.83
C LYS A 153 -18.16 -20.53 3.19
N ASP A 154 -19.32 -21.20 3.23
CA ASP A 154 -20.60 -20.56 3.55
C ASP A 154 -20.60 -20.00 4.99
N ARG A 155 -20.07 -20.76 5.95
CA ARG A 155 -19.95 -20.30 7.34
C ARG A 155 -19.03 -19.13 7.48
N ALA A 156 -17.86 -19.15 6.81
CA ALA A 156 -16.89 -18.08 6.83
C ALA A 156 -17.47 -16.79 6.21
N GLU A 157 -18.19 -16.90 5.11
CA GLU A 157 -18.79 -15.72 4.45
C GLU A 157 -19.94 -15.13 5.30
N ALA A 158 -20.81 -15.96 5.87
CA ALA A 158 -21.87 -15.49 6.76
C ALA A 158 -21.30 -14.72 7.98
N PHE A 159 -20.29 -15.31 8.61
CA PHE A 159 -19.57 -14.67 9.72
C PHE A 159 -18.90 -13.37 9.30
N ARG A 160 -18.16 -13.38 8.18
CA ARG A 160 -17.48 -12.20 7.66
C ARG A 160 -18.45 -11.05 7.40
N ALA A 161 -19.56 -11.34 6.73
CA ALA A 161 -20.56 -10.31 6.38
C ALA A 161 -21.13 -9.67 7.65
N GLU A 162 -21.49 -10.48 8.64
CA GLU A 162 -22.02 -9.98 9.91
C GLU A 162 -20.97 -9.17 10.69
N LEU A 163 -19.72 -9.63 10.75
CA LEU A 163 -18.63 -8.90 11.40
C LEU A 163 -18.37 -7.55 10.71
N TYR A 164 -18.36 -7.53 9.38
CA TYR A 164 -18.22 -6.30 8.61
C TYR A 164 -19.32 -5.32 8.94
N ASP A 165 -20.58 -5.77 8.96
CA ASP A 165 -21.74 -4.91 9.24
C ASP A 165 -21.70 -4.34 10.67
N ILE A 166 -21.29 -5.16 11.66
CA ILE A 166 -21.10 -4.70 13.04
C ILE A 166 -20.07 -3.57 13.12
N ILE A 167 -18.93 -3.74 12.43
CA ILE A 167 -17.84 -2.75 12.46
C ILE A 167 -18.25 -1.48 11.70
N ALA A 168 -18.82 -1.62 10.51
CA ALA A 168 -19.26 -0.49 9.68
C ALA A 168 -20.40 0.31 10.36
N ALA A 169 -21.22 -0.35 11.19
CA ALA A 169 -22.29 0.27 11.96
C ALA A 169 -21.84 0.75 13.35
N ALA A 170 -20.53 0.74 13.66
CA ALA A 170 -20.01 1.15 14.94
C ALA A 170 -20.45 2.59 15.28
N ARG A 171 -21.08 2.76 16.45
CA ARG A 171 -21.55 4.06 16.90
C ARG A 171 -20.45 4.77 17.66
N LEU A 172 -19.95 5.84 17.04
CA LEU A 172 -19.02 6.76 17.67
C LEU A 172 -19.83 7.77 18.49
N ASP A 173 -19.79 7.64 19.80
CA ASP A 173 -20.60 8.44 20.72
C ASP A 173 -20.15 9.92 20.77
N ALA A 174 -20.89 10.73 21.52
CA ALA A 174 -20.60 12.15 21.65
C ALA A 174 -19.25 12.44 22.32
N GLN A 175 -18.83 11.60 23.25
CA GLN A 175 -17.53 11.73 23.92
C GLN A 175 -16.38 11.43 22.97
N PHE A 176 -16.49 10.35 22.21
CA PHE A 176 -15.52 10.01 21.13
C PHE A 176 -15.40 11.18 20.15
N LYS A 177 -16.53 11.65 19.61
CA LYS A 177 -16.56 12.76 18.63
C LYS A 177 -15.92 14.03 19.20
N GLN A 178 -16.20 14.37 20.45
CA GLN A 178 -15.61 15.56 21.08
C GLN A 178 -14.10 15.41 21.25
N SER A 179 -13.63 14.26 21.72
CA SER A 179 -12.20 13.97 21.90
C SER A 179 -11.45 13.97 20.58
N LEU A 180 -12.04 13.35 19.53
CA LEU A 180 -11.49 13.34 18.17
C LEU A 180 -11.39 14.77 17.61
N ARG A 181 -12.45 15.56 17.75
CA ARG A 181 -12.46 16.97 17.30
C ARG A 181 -11.34 17.76 17.96
N THR A 182 -11.16 17.59 19.26
CA THR A 182 -10.09 18.25 20.00
C THR A 182 -8.72 17.84 19.52
N ALA A 183 -8.47 16.54 19.33
CA ALA A 183 -7.20 16.02 18.81
C ALA A 183 -6.90 16.54 17.38
N MET A 184 -7.92 16.54 16.52
CA MET A 184 -7.78 17.08 15.17
C MET A 184 -7.50 18.58 15.15
N GLN A 185 -8.17 19.36 16.02
CA GLN A 185 -7.93 20.80 16.13
C GLN A 185 -6.52 21.10 16.65
N GLN A 186 -6.01 20.31 17.58
CA GLN A 186 -4.65 20.44 18.08
C GLN A 186 -3.61 20.16 16.98
N ALA A 187 -3.86 19.15 16.14
CA ALA A 187 -2.94 18.77 15.08
C ALA A 187 -3.05 19.66 13.82
N PHE A 188 -4.26 20.01 13.41
CA PHE A 188 -4.53 20.62 12.08
C PHE A 188 -4.87 22.12 12.18
N GLY A 189 -5.16 22.63 13.36
CA GLY A 189 -5.77 23.95 13.55
C GLY A 189 -7.30 23.92 13.30
N PRO A 190 -7.92 25.05 12.92
CA PRO A 190 -9.33 25.10 12.55
C PRO A 190 -9.67 24.06 11.49
N LEU A 191 -10.82 23.37 11.64
CA LEU A 191 -11.18 22.23 10.78
C LEU A 191 -12.00 22.62 9.55
N ASP A 192 -12.40 23.88 9.42
CA ASP A 192 -13.21 24.34 8.29
C ASP A 192 -12.43 24.23 6.98
N GLY A 193 -12.96 23.45 6.03
CA GLY A 193 -12.33 23.22 4.72
C GLY A 193 -11.08 22.34 4.76
N VAL A 194 -10.69 21.80 5.92
CA VAL A 194 -9.54 20.90 6.01
C VAL A 194 -9.90 19.54 5.42
N GLY A 195 -9.17 19.14 4.37
CA GLY A 195 -9.21 17.79 3.84
C GLY A 195 -8.32 16.84 4.65
N VAL A 196 -8.77 15.60 4.81
CA VAL A 196 -8.08 14.57 5.58
C VAL A 196 -8.03 13.27 4.77
N PHE A 197 -6.87 12.65 4.67
CA PHE A 197 -6.73 11.26 4.24
C PHE A 197 -6.99 10.36 5.44
N ILE A 198 -7.97 9.47 5.33
CA ILE A 198 -8.29 8.47 6.35
C ILE A 198 -7.68 7.16 5.88
N ARG A 199 -6.60 6.72 6.51
CA ARG A 199 -5.77 5.59 6.06
C ARG A 199 -5.87 4.44 7.05
N SER A 200 -6.12 3.24 6.55
CA SER A 200 -6.00 2.03 7.36
C SER A 200 -4.54 1.79 7.76
N ASP A 201 -4.34 1.24 8.95
CA ASP A 201 -3.03 1.05 9.55
C ASP A 201 -3.09 -0.13 10.53
N THR A 202 -3.11 -1.37 10.03
CA THR A 202 -3.34 -2.55 10.86
C THR A 202 -2.06 -3.08 11.51
N ASN A 203 -2.21 -3.83 12.62
CA ASN A 203 -1.09 -4.52 13.28
C ASN A 203 -0.47 -5.66 12.45
N VAL A 204 -1.07 -6.00 11.31
CA VAL A 204 -0.63 -7.08 10.42
C VAL A 204 -0.14 -6.57 9.06
N GLU A 205 0.08 -5.28 8.91
CA GLU A 205 0.76 -4.70 7.75
C GLU A 205 2.28 -4.73 7.91
N ASP A 206 3.01 -4.80 6.79
CA ASP A 206 4.48 -4.84 6.72
C ASP A 206 5.11 -5.97 7.56
N LEU A 207 4.42 -7.10 7.72
CA LEU A 207 4.97 -8.30 8.34
C LEU A 207 5.86 -9.09 7.36
N ALA A 208 6.66 -10.01 7.89
CA ALA A 208 7.57 -10.83 7.09
C ALA A 208 6.82 -11.54 5.94
N GLY A 209 7.21 -11.21 4.71
CA GLY A 209 6.60 -11.78 3.50
C GLY A 209 5.23 -11.22 3.11
N PHE A 210 4.73 -10.18 3.80
CA PHE A 210 3.44 -9.58 3.52
C PHE A 210 3.42 -8.07 3.68
N THR A 211 3.10 -7.36 2.62
CA THR A 211 2.99 -5.88 2.64
C THR A 211 1.57 -5.38 2.90
N GLY A 212 0.54 -6.21 2.73
CA GLY A 212 -0.86 -5.80 2.84
C GLY A 212 -1.34 -4.82 1.76
N ALA A 213 -0.52 -4.57 0.74
CA ALA A 213 -0.82 -3.60 -0.29
C ALA A 213 -2.14 -3.92 -1.03
N GLY A 214 -3.02 -2.93 -1.14
CA GLY A 214 -4.30 -3.04 -1.87
C GLY A 214 -5.39 -3.87 -1.18
N LEU A 215 -5.18 -4.30 0.08
CA LEU A 215 -6.19 -5.03 0.85
C LEU A 215 -7.03 -4.13 1.75
N ASN A 216 -6.52 -2.94 2.10
CA ASN A 216 -7.15 -2.04 3.05
C ASN A 216 -7.53 -0.71 2.40
N LEU A 217 -8.55 -0.06 2.95
CA LEU A 217 -9.12 1.17 2.42
C LEU A 217 -8.32 2.40 2.82
N THR A 218 -8.15 3.32 1.87
CA THR A 218 -7.79 4.71 2.13
C THR A 218 -8.87 5.61 1.53
N LEU A 219 -9.44 6.51 2.33
CA LEU A 219 -10.37 7.53 1.85
C LEU A 219 -9.60 8.83 1.64
N PRO A 220 -9.45 9.28 0.38
CA PRO A 220 -8.67 10.47 0.08
C PRO A 220 -9.47 11.74 0.33
N ASN A 221 -8.83 12.75 0.90
CA ASN A 221 -9.31 14.11 0.99
C ASN A 221 -10.76 14.25 1.48
N VAL A 222 -11.07 13.63 2.63
CA VAL A 222 -12.40 13.75 3.26
C VAL A 222 -12.52 15.13 3.92
N VAL A 223 -13.52 15.91 3.52
CA VAL A 223 -13.80 17.25 4.06
C VAL A 223 -15.06 17.20 4.92
N GLY A 224 -15.02 17.88 6.07
CA GLY A 224 -16.12 17.93 7.02
C GLY A 224 -16.01 16.87 8.13
N PHE A 225 -16.13 17.33 9.39
CA PHE A 225 -15.89 16.49 10.57
C PHE A 225 -16.78 15.24 10.62
N GLU A 226 -18.08 15.36 10.33
CA GLU A 226 -18.99 14.20 10.37
C GLU A 226 -18.66 13.19 9.26
N ASN A 227 -18.16 13.64 8.10
CA ASN A 227 -17.68 12.76 7.05
C ASN A 227 -16.41 12.02 7.47
N VAL A 228 -15.50 12.68 8.21
CA VAL A 228 -14.32 12.02 8.80
C VAL A 228 -14.74 10.96 9.80
N VAL A 229 -15.70 11.26 10.68
CA VAL A 229 -16.25 10.32 11.66
C VAL A 229 -16.81 9.07 10.98
N ASN A 230 -17.62 9.24 9.94
CA ASN A 230 -18.20 8.13 9.18
C ASN A 230 -17.08 7.31 8.47
N GLY A 231 -16.12 7.99 7.86
CA GLY A 231 -15.00 7.34 7.18
C GLY A 231 -14.10 6.50 8.09
N ILE A 232 -14.02 6.81 9.39
CA ILE A 232 -13.29 5.98 10.36
C ILE A 232 -13.90 4.58 10.45
N ALA A 233 -15.24 4.48 10.56
CA ALA A 233 -15.92 3.17 10.61
C ALA A 233 -15.72 2.36 9.32
N ASP A 234 -15.79 3.01 8.15
CA ASP A 234 -15.54 2.37 6.86
C ASP A 234 -14.10 1.81 6.77
N VAL A 235 -13.12 2.59 7.25
CA VAL A 235 -11.72 2.17 7.27
C VAL A 235 -11.49 1.05 8.27
N TRP A 236 -12.11 1.07 9.45
CA TRP A 236 -12.06 -0.05 10.40
C TRP A 236 -12.67 -1.34 9.83
N ALA A 237 -13.72 -1.24 9.02
CA ALA A 237 -14.36 -2.40 8.39
C ALA A 237 -13.55 -2.96 7.21
N SER A 238 -12.68 -2.16 6.58
CA SER A 238 -11.99 -2.54 5.35
C SER A 238 -11.14 -3.82 5.43
N PRO A 239 -10.46 -4.17 6.55
CA PRO A 239 -9.78 -5.45 6.68
C PRO A 239 -10.73 -6.66 6.63
N PHE A 240 -12.02 -6.47 6.85
CA PHE A 240 -13.03 -7.53 6.88
C PHE A 240 -13.87 -7.61 5.58
N THR A 241 -13.44 -6.96 4.51
CA THR A 241 -13.97 -7.18 3.15
C THR A 241 -13.70 -8.60 2.67
N ALA A 242 -14.51 -9.10 1.73
CA ALA A 242 -14.41 -10.50 1.27
C ALA A 242 -12.98 -10.87 0.82
N ARG A 243 -12.32 -10.01 0.04
CA ARG A 243 -10.96 -10.24 -0.45
C ARG A 243 -9.93 -10.31 0.68
N ALA A 244 -9.94 -9.31 1.58
CA ALA A 244 -8.97 -9.22 2.67
C ALA A 244 -9.18 -10.34 3.70
N PHE A 245 -10.43 -10.71 3.99
CA PHE A 245 -10.80 -11.79 4.89
C PHE A 245 -10.38 -13.17 4.32
N ALA A 246 -10.73 -13.47 3.07
CA ALA A 246 -10.38 -14.74 2.41
C ALA A 246 -8.86 -14.94 2.38
N TRP A 247 -8.10 -13.89 2.08
CA TRP A 247 -6.64 -13.95 2.10
C TRP A 247 -6.11 -14.34 3.49
N ARG A 248 -6.60 -13.69 4.56
CA ARG A 248 -6.17 -14.00 5.93
C ARG A 248 -6.56 -15.40 6.37
N GLN A 249 -7.73 -15.88 5.97
CA GLN A 249 -8.16 -17.28 6.27
C GLN A 249 -7.19 -18.32 5.70
N SER A 250 -6.47 -18.01 4.64
CA SER A 250 -5.54 -18.92 3.97
C SER A 250 -4.09 -18.78 4.45
N HIS A 251 -3.69 -17.59 4.97
CA HIS A 251 -2.29 -17.25 5.17
C HIS A 251 -1.98 -16.73 6.59
N MET A 252 -2.94 -16.72 7.51
CA MET A 252 -2.73 -16.10 8.82
C MET A 252 -3.11 -17.05 9.96
N GLU A 253 -2.24 -17.16 10.95
CA GLU A 253 -2.57 -17.70 12.26
C GLU A 253 -3.18 -16.61 13.15
N PHE A 254 -4.09 -17.00 14.04
CA PHE A 254 -4.78 -16.08 14.95
C PHE A 254 -5.47 -14.90 14.24
N PRO A 255 -6.33 -15.18 13.22
CA PRO A 255 -6.98 -14.14 12.43
C PRO A 255 -7.94 -13.23 13.23
N GLU A 256 -8.33 -13.65 14.44
CA GLU A 256 -9.09 -12.87 15.42
C GLU A 256 -8.28 -11.70 16.02
N HIS A 257 -6.96 -11.71 15.90
CA HIS A 257 -6.07 -10.66 16.40
C HIS A 257 -5.66 -9.64 15.36
N VAL A 258 -6.56 -9.32 14.45
CA VAL A 258 -6.40 -8.18 13.52
C VAL A 258 -7.05 -6.94 14.11
N TYR A 259 -6.24 -5.95 14.42
CA TYR A 259 -6.68 -4.68 15.00
C TYR A 259 -6.37 -3.54 14.02
N PRO A 260 -7.39 -2.92 13.42
CA PRO A 260 -7.20 -1.74 12.60
C PRO A 260 -7.03 -0.49 13.47
N ALA A 261 -5.88 0.15 13.38
CA ALA A 261 -5.72 1.55 13.68
C ALA A 261 -6.11 2.39 12.46
N VAL A 262 -6.30 3.68 12.65
CA VAL A 262 -6.54 4.63 11.57
C VAL A 262 -5.58 5.80 11.69
N LEU A 263 -4.95 6.18 10.59
CA LEU A 263 -4.19 7.40 10.47
C LEU A 263 -5.02 8.47 9.76
N LEU A 264 -5.32 9.56 10.46
CA LEU A 264 -5.87 10.79 9.90
C LEU A 264 -4.70 11.71 9.53
N LEU A 265 -4.44 11.90 8.24
CA LEU A 265 -3.35 12.72 7.75
C LEU A 265 -3.92 13.94 7.02
N LYS A 266 -3.47 15.14 7.37
CA LYS A 266 -3.91 16.36 6.67
C LYS A 266 -3.57 16.29 5.20
N SER A 267 -4.56 16.53 4.34
CA SER A 267 -4.41 16.51 2.89
C SER A 267 -3.41 17.55 2.40
N VAL A 268 -2.63 17.18 1.40
CA VAL A 268 -1.75 18.09 0.64
C VAL A 268 -2.19 18.03 -0.80
N SER A 269 -2.46 19.19 -1.39
CA SER A 269 -2.83 19.31 -2.81
C SER A 269 -1.57 19.32 -3.68
N ASN A 270 -0.89 18.16 -3.72
CA ASN A 270 0.36 18.04 -4.45
C ASN A 270 0.20 18.35 -5.94
N ASP A 271 1.17 19.09 -6.49
CA ASP A 271 1.33 19.27 -7.93
C ASP A 271 1.73 17.96 -8.60
N LYS A 272 2.48 17.14 -7.88
CA LYS A 272 3.07 15.87 -8.33
C LYS A 272 3.14 14.89 -7.17
N SER A 273 3.02 13.60 -7.47
CA SER A 273 3.23 12.54 -6.49
C SER A 273 3.83 11.31 -7.14
N GLY A 274 4.57 10.54 -6.37
CA GLY A 274 5.26 9.36 -6.87
C GLY A 274 5.70 8.42 -5.78
N VAL A 275 6.40 7.39 -6.21
CA VAL A 275 7.12 6.44 -5.37
C VAL A 275 8.60 6.47 -5.71
N MET A 276 9.44 6.32 -4.70
CA MET A 276 10.89 6.26 -4.81
C MET A 276 11.41 5.06 -4.04
N VAL A 277 12.20 4.21 -4.70
CA VAL A 277 12.99 3.18 -4.03
C VAL A 277 14.43 3.65 -3.96
N THR A 278 15.05 3.52 -2.77
CA THR A 278 16.45 3.93 -2.55
C THR A 278 17.44 2.88 -3.04
N GLN A 279 17.15 2.33 -4.22
CA GLN A 279 17.97 1.37 -4.94
C GLN A 279 17.53 1.32 -6.41
N ASP A 280 18.44 1.01 -7.32
CA ASP A 280 18.06 0.54 -8.66
C ASP A 280 17.37 -0.82 -8.52
N ILE A 281 16.08 -0.87 -8.83
CA ILE A 281 15.27 -2.10 -8.68
C ILE A 281 15.67 -3.20 -9.66
N ASP A 282 16.40 -2.88 -10.74
CA ASP A 282 16.84 -3.84 -11.73
C ASP A 282 18.27 -4.31 -11.44
N ALA A 283 19.20 -3.36 -11.19
CA ALA A 283 20.62 -3.63 -10.99
C ALA A 283 21.02 -3.84 -9.52
N GLY A 284 20.17 -3.45 -8.55
CA GLY A 284 20.49 -3.55 -7.12
C GLY A 284 21.47 -2.48 -6.61
N ASP A 285 21.84 -1.49 -7.43
CA ASP A 285 22.76 -0.41 -7.04
C ASP A 285 22.09 0.53 -6.02
N ARG A 286 22.69 0.64 -4.83
CA ARG A 286 22.21 1.48 -3.71
C ARG A 286 22.50 2.97 -3.89
N GLU A 287 23.32 3.34 -4.87
CA GLU A 287 23.61 4.74 -5.21
C GLU A 287 22.70 5.25 -6.32
N VAL A 288 21.73 4.45 -6.78
CA VAL A 288 20.76 4.83 -7.81
C VAL A 288 19.35 4.75 -7.25
N LEU A 289 18.58 5.81 -7.41
CA LEU A 289 17.16 5.83 -7.04
C LEU A 289 16.30 5.37 -8.22
N SER A 290 15.33 4.52 -7.94
CA SER A 290 14.25 4.19 -8.87
C SER A 290 13.03 5.02 -8.53
N VAL A 291 12.56 5.84 -9.46
CA VAL A 291 11.45 6.78 -9.23
C VAL A 291 10.37 6.57 -10.27
N ALA A 292 9.11 6.55 -9.83
CA ALA A 292 7.93 6.64 -10.69
C ALA A 292 7.07 7.80 -10.19
N VAL A 293 6.68 8.73 -11.08
CA VAL A 293 5.99 9.96 -10.70
C VAL A 293 4.94 10.38 -11.73
N ASN A 294 3.84 10.97 -11.25
CA ASN A 294 2.79 11.57 -12.07
C ASN A 294 2.48 12.99 -11.56
N GLU A 295 1.82 13.78 -12.40
CA GLU A 295 1.18 14.99 -11.92
C GLU A 295 -0.01 14.69 -11.00
N GLY A 296 -0.21 15.55 -10.00
CA GLY A 296 -1.28 15.48 -9.02
C GLY A 296 -1.04 14.44 -7.92
N VAL A 297 -2.09 13.92 -7.32
CA VAL A 297 -2.04 13.03 -6.15
C VAL A 297 -2.30 11.57 -6.51
N GLY A 298 -1.51 10.64 -5.99
CA GLY A 298 -1.77 9.19 -6.01
C GLY A 298 -1.64 8.49 -7.36
N GLY A 299 -1.29 9.17 -8.44
CA GLY A 299 -1.28 8.59 -9.79
C GLY A 299 -0.37 7.37 -9.93
N ALA A 300 0.87 7.46 -9.49
CA ALA A 300 1.84 6.36 -9.57
C ALA A 300 1.45 5.14 -8.71
N VAL A 301 0.78 5.37 -7.59
CA VAL A 301 0.30 4.31 -6.69
C VAL A 301 -0.93 3.60 -7.27
N ASP A 302 -1.78 4.35 -7.98
CA ASP A 302 -3.04 3.85 -8.55
C ASP A 302 -2.89 3.30 -9.99
N GLY A 303 -1.65 3.09 -10.45
CA GLY A 303 -1.37 2.43 -11.72
C GLY A 303 -1.53 3.31 -12.96
N GLN A 304 -1.49 4.65 -12.82
CA GLN A 304 -1.38 5.53 -13.98
C GLN A 304 0.02 5.40 -14.61
N SER A 305 0.08 5.49 -15.94
CA SER A 305 1.35 5.53 -16.66
C SER A 305 2.11 6.81 -16.30
N GLY A 306 3.11 6.67 -15.44
CA GLY A 306 3.93 7.76 -14.92
C GLY A 306 5.28 7.86 -15.57
N GLU A 307 5.96 8.99 -15.35
CA GLU A 307 7.37 9.15 -15.67
C GLU A 307 8.19 8.20 -14.79
N SER A 308 9.03 7.36 -15.40
CA SER A 308 9.91 6.42 -14.72
C SER A 308 11.37 6.83 -14.92
N LEU A 309 12.09 6.96 -13.81
CA LEU A 309 13.45 7.49 -13.79
C LEU A 309 14.40 6.58 -13.03
N ARG A 310 15.68 6.58 -13.44
CA ARG A 310 16.80 6.17 -12.62
C ARG A 310 17.67 7.42 -12.36
N ILE A 311 17.93 7.71 -11.08
CA ILE A 311 18.67 8.91 -10.67
C ILE A 311 19.91 8.45 -9.92
N ASP A 312 21.10 8.70 -10.52
CA ASP A 312 22.38 8.42 -9.86
C ASP A 312 22.64 9.50 -8.80
N THR A 313 22.80 9.09 -7.56
CA THR A 313 23.00 10.02 -6.44
C THR A 313 24.42 10.58 -6.37
N ARG A 314 25.38 9.96 -7.06
CA ARG A 314 26.81 10.37 -7.05
C ARG A 314 27.02 11.68 -7.80
N ASP A 315 26.43 11.79 -8.97
CA ASP A 315 26.61 12.94 -9.88
C ASP A 315 25.30 13.64 -10.28
N GLY A 316 24.13 13.06 -9.93
CA GLY A 316 22.82 13.59 -10.27
C GLY A 316 22.37 13.25 -11.69
N TYR A 317 23.05 12.32 -12.38
CA TYR A 317 22.64 11.88 -13.70
C TYR A 317 21.26 11.23 -13.65
N VAL A 318 20.38 11.61 -14.60
CA VAL A 318 19.02 11.11 -14.71
C VAL A 318 18.84 10.36 -16.03
N ARG A 319 18.43 9.10 -15.93
CA ARG A 319 18.01 8.29 -17.07
C ARG A 319 16.50 8.18 -17.06
N VAL A 320 15.84 8.68 -18.09
CA VAL A 320 14.40 8.53 -18.29
C VAL A 320 14.15 7.17 -18.94
N LEU A 321 13.35 6.34 -18.28
CA LEU A 321 12.95 5.01 -18.80
C LEU A 321 11.60 5.08 -19.51
N ALA A 322 10.69 5.91 -19.01
CA ALA A 322 9.39 6.15 -19.62
C ALA A 322 8.91 7.55 -19.29
N MET A 323 8.18 8.16 -20.22
CA MET A 323 7.49 9.43 -20.02
C MET A 323 6.10 9.19 -19.42
N ALA A 324 5.58 10.19 -18.70
CA ALA A 324 4.18 10.16 -18.26
C ALA A 324 3.26 10.33 -19.47
N THR A 325 2.31 9.44 -19.62
CA THR A 325 1.33 9.47 -20.73
C THR A 325 -0.12 9.59 -20.24
N ALA A 326 -0.33 9.67 -18.93
CA ALA A 326 -1.66 9.86 -18.37
C ALA A 326 -2.23 11.23 -18.80
N PRO A 327 -3.43 11.29 -19.43
CA PRO A 327 -3.99 12.55 -19.91
C PRO A 327 -4.61 13.40 -18.80
N TRP A 328 -4.73 12.83 -17.58
CA TRP A 328 -5.36 13.45 -16.45
C TRP A 328 -4.49 13.36 -15.21
N ARG A 329 -4.48 14.44 -14.43
CA ARG A 329 -3.98 14.45 -13.06
C ARG A 329 -5.14 14.39 -12.07
N ARG A 330 -4.87 13.84 -10.89
CA ARG A 330 -5.81 13.77 -9.77
C ARG A 330 -5.53 14.93 -8.82
N ASN A 331 -6.56 15.63 -8.39
CA ASN A 331 -6.43 16.78 -7.51
C ASN A 331 -7.43 16.68 -6.35
N PRO A 332 -7.03 16.99 -5.09
CA PRO A 332 -7.97 17.10 -4.00
C PRO A 332 -8.98 18.22 -4.26
N SER A 333 -10.28 17.87 -4.25
CA SER A 333 -11.34 18.84 -4.43
C SER A 333 -11.61 19.62 -3.12
N PRO A 334 -11.83 20.93 -3.16
CA PRO A 334 -12.23 21.70 -1.97
C PRO A 334 -13.53 21.19 -1.34
N ALA A 335 -14.40 20.56 -2.12
CA ALA A 335 -15.66 19.95 -1.63
C ALA A 335 -15.47 18.56 -1.01
N GLY A 336 -14.25 18.03 -1.06
CA GLY A 336 -13.91 16.66 -0.64
C GLY A 336 -13.77 15.71 -1.82
N GLY A 337 -13.05 14.60 -1.60
CA GLY A 337 -12.71 13.62 -2.62
C GLY A 337 -11.66 14.11 -3.61
N ILE A 338 -11.56 13.41 -4.72
CA ILE A 338 -10.55 13.64 -5.79
C ILE A 338 -11.29 13.96 -7.09
N GLU A 339 -10.89 15.05 -7.73
CA GLU A 339 -11.31 15.44 -9.07
C GLU A 339 -10.23 15.13 -10.11
N LYS A 340 -10.62 15.01 -11.36
CA LYS A 340 -9.70 14.82 -12.50
C LYS A 340 -9.57 16.12 -13.26
N LEU A 341 -8.33 16.57 -13.42
CA LEU A 341 -7.97 17.77 -14.21
C LEU A 341 -7.05 17.36 -15.35
N PRO A 342 -7.00 18.10 -16.47
CA PRO A 342 -5.97 17.89 -17.49
C PRO A 342 -4.58 18.02 -16.89
N VAL A 343 -3.61 17.29 -17.43
CA VAL A 343 -2.18 17.48 -17.11
C VAL A 343 -1.67 18.80 -17.66
N SER A 344 -0.51 19.26 -17.17
CA SER A 344 0.10 20.52 -17.60
C SER A 344 0.57 20.47 -19.06
N GLY A 345 0.95 19.29 -19.55
CA GLY A 345 1.60 19.10 -20.85
C GLY A 345 3.10 19.34 -20.84
N ASP A 346 3.70 19.42 -19.65
CA ASP A 346 5.17 19.54 -19.52
C ASP A 346 5.86 18.25 -20.03
N GLU A 347 7.04 18.40 -20.62
CA GLU A 347 7.82 17.27 -21.15
C GLU A 347 8.34 16.34 -20.05
N SER A 348 8.62 16.88 -18.85
CA SER A 348 9.08 16.12 -17.69
C SER A 348 8.26 16.48 -16.46
N VAL A 349 7.85 15.46 -15.70
CA VAL A 349 7.09 15.66 -14.47
C VAL A 349 7.98 16.27 -13.39
N LEU A 350 9.18 15.70 -13.13
CA LEU A 350 10.10 16.25 -12.13
C LEU A 350 11.00 17.35 -12.69
N LYS A 351 11.16 18.40 -11.89
CA LYS A 351 12.10 19.50 -12.17
C LYS A 351 13.47 19.22 -11.53
N PRO A 352 14.56 19.82 -12.04
CA PRO A 352 15.90 19.59 -11.49
C PRO A 352 16.05 19.86 -9.99
N ASP A 353 15.34 20.88 -9.46
CA ASP A 353 15.35 21.20 -8.03
C ASP A 353 14.66 20.14 -7.18
N GLU A 354 13.60 19.54 -7.69
CA GLU A 354 12.87 18.45 -7.05
C GLU A 354 13.73 17.18 -7.02
N ILE A 355 14.43 16.88 -8.11
CA ILE A 355 15.39 15.76 -8.19
C ILE A 355 16.50 15.94 -7.15
N ARG A 356 17.05 17.17 -7.01
CA ARG A 356 18.06 17.47 -5.97
C ARG A 356 17.53 17.23 -4.55
N GLN A 357 16.25 17.55 -4.29
CA GLN A 357 15.63 17.26 -2.99
C GLN A 357 15.49 15.76 -2.74
N LEU A 358 15.09 14.95 -3.73
CA LEU A 358 15.04 13.49 -3.61
C LEU A 358 16.43 12.90 -3.30
N ILE A 359 17.48 13.34 -3.99
CA ILE A 359 18.85 12.93 -3.72
C ILE A 359 19.29 13.34 -2.30
N ALA A 360 19.02 14.59 -1.91
CA ALA A 360 19.37 15.06 -0.58
C ALA A 360 18.65 14.29 0.53
N PHE A 361 17.36 14.00 0.33
CA PHE A 361 16.57 13.20 1.26
C PHE A 361 17.09 11.76 1.34
N SER A 362 17.35 11.10 0.22
CA SER A 362 17.85 9.72 0.21
C SER A 362 19.18 9.56 0.94
N LYS A 363 20.07 10.56 0.84
CA LYS A 363 21.35 10.60 1.57
C LYS A 363 21.20 10.93 3.06
N ALA A 364 20.17 11.70 3.43
CA ALA A 364 19.90 12.06 4.82
C ALA A 364 19.16 10.96 5.59
N LEU A 365 18.32 10.19 4.90
CA LEU A 365 17.47 9.17 5.50
C LEU A 365 18.24 8.15 6.35
N PRO A 366 19.28 7.45 5.87
CA PRO A 366 19.98 6.45 6.66
C PRO A 366 20.79 7.04 7.84
N LYS A 367 20.96 8.36 7.88
CA LYS A 367 21.66 9.07 8.96
C LYS A 367 20.75 9.55 10.08
N ARG A 368 19.47 9.71 9.79
CA ARG A 368 18.49 10.33 10.69
C ARG A 368 17.38 9.38 11.11
N PHE A 369 16.98 8.47 10.22
CA PHE A 369 15.91 7.51 10.46
C PHE A 369 16.51 6.18 10.98
N PRO A 370 15.79 5.44 11.85
CA PRO A 370 16.22 4.10 12.28
C PRO A 370 16.49 3.18 11.08
N PRO A 371 17.38 2.17 11.25
CA PRO A 371 17.65 1.22 10.17
C PRO A 371 16.38 0.62 9.60
N ILE A 372 16.23 0.68 8.28
CA ILE A 372 15.12 0.06 7.57
C ILE A 372 15.48 -1.40 7.37
N ILE A 373 14.70 -2.27 7.97
CA ILE A 373 14.89 -3.72 7.93
C ILE A 373 13.68 -4.40 7.31
N ASP A 374 13.94 -5.51 6.61
CA ASP A 374 12.88 -6.40 6.12
C ASP A 374 12.27 -7.24 7.26
N GLY A 375 11.27 -8.06 6.95
CA GLY A 375 10.65 -8.94 7.92
C GLY A 375 11.56 -10.05 8.48
N GLN A 376 12.79 -10.19 7.95
CA GLN A 376 13.81 -11.15 8.41
C GLN A 376 14.91 -10.47 9.20
N GLY A 377 14.84 -9.14 9.38
CA GLY A 377 15.83 -8.34 10.10
C GLY A 377 17.03 -7.90 9.26
N ASN A 378 17.01 -8.08 7.93
CA ASN A 378 18.09 -7.65 7.06
C ASN A 378 17.92 -6.18 6.62
N PRO A 379 19.01 -5.42 6.40
CA PRO A 379 18.91 -4.07 5.84
C PRO A 379 18.24 -4.07 4.47
N ALA A 380 17.16 -3.31 4.35
CA ALA A 380 16.36 -3.18 3.11
C ALA A 380 16.44 -1.74 2.55
N PRO A 381 16.31 -1.56 1.22
CA PRO A 381 16.05 -0.24 0.65
C PRO A 381 14.73 0.31 1.17
N ALA A 382 14.58 1.63 1.15
CA ALA A 382 13.31 2.28 1.44
C ALA A 382 12.45 2.34 0.18
N ASP A 383 11.17 2.03 0.33
CA ASP A 383 10.08 2.36 -0.59
C ASP A 383 9.29 3.52 0.03
N ILE A 384 9.27 4.65 -0.66
CA ILE A 384 8.80 5.92 -0.14
C ILE A 384 7.74 6.51 -1.07
N GLU A 385 6.55 6.78 -0.52
CA GLU A 385 5.54 7.60 -1.19
C GLU A 385 5.84 9.07 -0.91
N PHE A 386 5.95 9.86 -1.97
CA PHE A 386 6.28 11.28 -1.88
C PHE A 386 5.40 12.14 -2.79
N GLY A 387 5.46 13.44 -2.60
CA GLY A 387 4.90 14.43 -3.52
C GLY A 387 5.63 15.75 -3.44
N PHE A 388 5.29 16.63 -4.35
CA PHE A 388 5.76 18.01 -4.37
C PHE A 388 4.56 18.96 -4.38
N LEU A 389 4.62 19.99 -3.54
CA LEU A 389 3.72 21.14 -3.56
C LEU A 389 4.57 22.40 -3.60
N ASP A 390 4.36 23.24 -4.60
CA ASP A 390 5.16 24.47 -4.82
C ASP A 390 6.69 24.19 -4.78
N GLY A 391 7.11 23.06 -5.38
CA GLY A 391 8.50 22.64 -5.44
C GLY A 391 9.09 22.15 -4.11
N ARG A 392 8.29 21.92 -3.06
CA ARG A 392 8.72 21.38 -1.76
C ARG A 392 8.34 19.93 -1.61
N LEU A 393 9.28 19.11 -1.13
CA LEU A 393 9.08 17.69 -0.89
C LEU A 393 8.12 17.43 0.26
N HIS A 394 7.16 16.53 0.04
CA HIS A 394 6.27 15.96 1.03
C HIS A 394 6.38 14.43 1.04
N LEU A 395 6.32 13.83 2.22
CA LEU A 395 6.47 12.39 2.45
C LEU A 395 5.16 11.83 3.02
N PHE A 396 4.68 10.71 2.46
CA PHE A 396 3.37 10.15 2.81
C PHE A 396 3.45 8.72 3.36
N GLN A 397 4.50 7.98 3.04
CA GLN A 397 4.73 6.64 3.54
C GLN A 397 6.18 6.24 3.38
N LEU A 398 6.67 5.42 4.32
CA LEU A 398 7.95 4.74 4.22
C LEU A 398 7.78 3.29 4.66
N ARG A 399 8.28 2.36 3.84
CA ARG A 399 8.34 0.94 4.17
C ARG A 399 9.61 0.29 3.61
N PRO A 400 10.00 -0.90 4.11
CA PRO A 400 11.05 -1.67 3.46
C PRO A 400 10.62 -2.04 2.04
N PHE A 401 11.52 -1.89 1.07
CA PHE A 401 11.32 -2.44 -0.26
C PHE A 401 11.63 -3.94 -0.24
N LEU A 402 10.64 -4.75 -0.61
CA LEU A 402 10.78 -6.20 -0.66
C LEU A 402 10.82 -6.64 -2.13
N GLU A 403 11.98 -7.11 -2.54
CA GLU A 403 12.18 -7.66 -3.89
C GLU A 403 11.72 -9.10 -3.95
N SER A 404 10.88 -9.43 -4.93
CA SER A 404 10.51 -10.82 -5.22
C SER A 404 11.53 -11.43 -6.19
N ARG A 405 12.35 -12.36 -5.69
CA ARG A 405 13.33 -13.08 -6.51
C ARG A 405 12.79 -14.37 -7.13
N LYS A 406 11.51 -14.65 -6.99
CA LYS A 406 10.90 -15.90 -7.49
C LYS A 406 11.10 -16.09 -9.00
N ALA A 407 10.99 -15.01 -9.79
CA ALA A 407 11.18 -15.04 -11.23
C ALA A 407 12.65 -15.31 -11.62
N GLN A 408 13.62 -14.79 -10.84
CA GLN A 408 15.06 -14.98 -11.11
C GLN A 408 15.53 -16.43 -10.94
N GLY A 409 14.83 -17.23 -10.12
CA GLY A 409 15.13 -18.65 -9.91
C GLY A 409 14.49 -19.58 -10.95
N SER A 410 13.66 -19.08 -11.86
CA SER A 410 13.00 -19.90 -12.88
C SER A 410 13.88 -20.05 -14.11
N HIS A 411 14.35 -21.28 -14.36
CA HIS A 411 15.14 -21.60 -15.55
C HIS A 411 14.40 -21.27 -16.87
N TYR A 412 13.08 -21.48 -16.91
CA TYR A 412 12.28 -21.12 -18.07
C TYR A 412 12.26 -19.62 -18.37
N LEU A 413 12.05 -18.80 -17.32
CA LEU A 413 12.04 -17.34 -17.47
C LEU A 413 13.43 -16.80 -17.86
N SER A 414 14.51 -17.45 -17.40
CA SER A 414 15.88 -17.13 -17.84
C SER A 414 16.08 -17.44 -19.31
N ILE A 415 15.57 -18.56 -19.80
CA ILE A 415 15.63 -18.91 -21.24
C ILE A 415 14.84 -17.89 -22.09
N MET A 416 13.70 -17.40 -21.62
CA MET A 416 12.98 -16.32 -22.30
C MET A 416 13.86 -15.08 -22.48
N ASP A 417 14.62 -14.70 -21.45
CA ASP A 417 15.51 -13.54 -21.50
C ASP A 417 16.76 -13.78 -22.36
N GLU A 418 17.30 -15.01 -22.37
CA GLU A 418 18.39 -15.38 -23.27
C GLU A 418 18.01 -15.21 -24.76
N ALA A 419 16.76 -15.47 -25.10
CA ALA A 419 16.25 -15.28 -26.46
C ALA A 419 16.24 -13.79 -26.89
N LEU A 420 16.21 -12.85 -25.94
CA LEU A 420 16.31 -11.41 -26.22
C LEU A 420 17.73 -10.99 -26.61
N GLN A 421 18.77 -11.67 -26.12
CA GLN A 421 20.16 -11.24 -26.37
C GLN A 421 20.47 -11.19 -27.86
N GLY A 422 19.91 -12.10 -28.63
CA GLY A 422 20.03 -12.09 -30.10
C GLY A 422 19.25 -10.97 -30.80
N ALA A 423 18.29 -10.35 -30.13
CA ALA A 423 17.48 -9.26 -30.66
C ALA A 423 18.02 -7.85 -30.29
N LEU A 424 18.89 -7.74 -29.28
CA LEU A 424 19.44 -6.47 -28.82
C LEU A 424 20.30 -5.76 -29.87
N ASP A 425 20.91 -6.52 -30.81
CA ASP A 425 21.71 -5.99 -31.90
C ASP A 425 20.89 -5.71 -33.18
N THR A 426 19.57 -5.89 -33.13
CA THR A 426 18.69 -5.63 -34.28
C THR A 426 18.33 -4.12 -34.27
N PRO A 427 18.71 -3.33 -35.28
CA PRO A 427 18.36 -1.92 -35.33
C PRO A 427 16.85 -1.78 -35.49
N VAL A 428 16.23 -1.06 -34.55
CA VAL A 428 14.81 -0.74 -34.59
C VAL A 428 14.64 0.63 -35.28
N ASN A 429 13.80 0.67 -36.32
CA ASN A 429 13.45 1.94 -36.96
C ASN A 429 12.39 2.65 -36.10
N MET A 430 12.83 3.65 -35.32
CA MET A 430 11.95 4.42 -34.43
C MET A 430 10.93 5.31 -35.19
N GLN A 431 10.99 5.38 -36.53
CA GLN A 431 10.03 6.10 -37.35
C GLN A 431 8.89 5.20 -37.87
N GLU A 432 9.03 3.90 -37.75
CA GLU A 432 7.96 2.95 -38.06
C GLU A 432 7.08 2.78 -36.83
N VAL A 433 5.84 3.26 -36.93
CA VAL A 433 4.82 2.96 -35.92
C VAL A 433 4.33 1.54 -36.23
N PRO A 434 4.42 0.58 -35.29
CA PRO A 434 3.86 -0.75 -35.50
C PRO A 434 2.35 -0.66 -35.75
N ASP A 435 1.87 -1.31 -36.83
CA ASP A 435 0.45 -1.37 -37.21
C ASP A 435 -0.44 -2.02 -36.14
#